data_18bbb38b701903d0fbb982c3f28e18f0
#
_entry.id   18bbb38b701903d0fbb982c3f28e18f0
#
_cell.length_a   1.000
_cell.length_b   1.000
_cell.length_c   1.000
_cell.angle_alpha   90.00
_cell.angle_beta   90.00
_cell.angle_gamma   90.00
#
_symmetry.space_group_name_H-M   'P 1'
#
loop_
_entity.id
_entity.type
_entity.pdbx_description
1 polymer ?
#
loop_
_entity_poly.entity_id
_entity_poly.type
_entity_poly.pdbx_seq_one_letter_code
_entity_poly.pdbx_strand_id
1 'polypeptide(L)'
;MNPKELSIEQVQEILRSQQYVCDRSLATVVYLSLVMGKPLLLEGEAGVGKTEIAKVLAKVLDAKLIRLQCYEGLDANTALYEWNYPKQMLRIKLEEVEKGDKQAVESEIFTQEYLTKRPLLEAIQSEEDNPPVLLIDEIDRADVEFEAFLLEVLSDFQITIPEIGTIQAKHRPYVFLTSNRTREIHDALKRRCLYHWIEYPSFEKEYEIITTKFPQVEGNMAKQICAFMQRVREMNFYKRPGVAETLDWVSALVALNRKNLDDKSVVETMGCVFKYREDLHHLREQVDGKQLNLETLLRVSPELVS
;
A
#
# COMPACT_ATOMS: atom_id res chain seq x y z
N MET A 1 6.98 -6.17 19.84
CA MET A 1 5.92 -7.24 19.92
C MET A 1 6.42 -8.46 19.17
N ASN A 2 6.34 -9.68 19.74
CA ASN A 2 6.75 -10.92 19.05
C ASN A 2 5.56 -11.52 18.29
N PRO A 3 5.55 -11.52 16.94
CA PRO A 3 4.41 -12.04 16.14
C PRO A 3 4.09 -13.51 16.41
N LYS A 4 5.07 -14.32 16.86
CA LYS A 4 4.87 -15.75 17.13
C LYS A 4 4.03 -16.05 18.38
N GLU A 5 3.81 -15.05 19.22
CA GLU A 5 3.02 -15.15 20.43
C GLU A 5 1.56 -14.68 20.25
N LEU A 6 1.23 -14.17 19.06
CA LEU A 6 -0.10 -13.66 18.73
C LEU A 6 -1.01 -14.78 18.22
N SER A 7 -2.30 -14.64 18.46
CA SER A 7 -3.35 -15.39 17.73
C SER A 7 -3.86 -14.58 16.53
N ILE A 8 -4.59 -15.24 15.63
CA ILE A 8 -5.22 -14.59 14.47
C ILE A 8 -6.21 -13.51 14.95
N GLU A 9 -6.98 -13.81 16.00
CA GLU A 9 -7.95 -12.89 16.61
C GLU A 9 -7.24 -11.65 17.18
N GLN A 10 -6.11 -11.84 17.83
CA GLN A 10 -5.31 -10.72 18.35
C GLN A 10 -4.76 -9.87 17.21
N VAL A 11 -4.29 -10.47 16.11
CA VAL A 11 -3.86 -9.70 14.93
C VAL A 11 -5.01 -8.86 14.39
N GLN A 12 -6.20 -9.43 14.26
CA GLN A 12 -7.39 -8.72 13.80
C GLN A 12 -7.76 -7.55 14.72
N GLU A 13 -7.75 -7.76 16.02
CA GLU A 13 -8.06 -6.74 17.03
C GLU A 13 -7.00 -5.61 17.06
N ILE A 14 -5.74 -5.97 16.95
CA ILE A 14 -4.64 -5.00 16.88
C ILE A 14 -4.76 -4.13 15.61
N LEU A 15 -5.03 -4.71 14.45
CA LEU A 15 -5.28 -3.96 13.22
C LEU A 15 -6.48 -3.02 13.37
N ARG A 16 -7.57 -3.51 13.99
CA ARG A 16 -8.76 -2.72 14.29
C ARG A 16 -8.47 -1.54 15.23
N SER A 17 -7.65 -1.74 16.24
CA SER A 17 -7.21 -0.67 17.17
C SER A 17 -6.49 0.48 16.46
N GLN A 18 -5.87 0.19 15.31
CA GLN A 18 -5.25 1.17 14.42
C GLN A 18 -6.20 1.62 13.30
N GLN A 19 -7.50 1.46 13.49
CA GLN A 19 -8.55 1.84 12.54
C GLN A 19 -8.46 1.12 11.17
N TYR A 20 -7.88 -0.07 11.13
CA TYR A 20 -7.87 -0.93 9.96
C TYR A 20 -8.80 -2.12 10.17
N VAL A 21 -9.96 -2.08 9.52
CA VAL A 21 -10.97 -3.15 9.59
C VAL A 21 -10.62 -4.24 8.57
N CYS A 22 -10.35 -5.44 9.04
CA CYS A 22 -10.06 -6.59 8.16
C CYS A 22 -10.93 -7.79 8.55
N ASP A 23 -11.20 -8.65 7.57
CA ASP A 23 -11.80 -9.95 7.82
C ASP A 23 -10.78 -10.95 8.38
N ARG A 24 -11.30 -12.09 8.86
CA ARG A 24 -10.47 -13.16 9.43
C ARG A 24 -9.47 -13.72 8.39
N SER A 25 -9.85 -13.78 7.11
CA SER A 25 -9.00 -14.35 6.06
C SER A 25 -7.75 -13.49 5.85
N LEU A 26 -7.90 -12.17 5.78
CA LEU A 26 -6.78 -11.24 5.69
C LEU A 26 -5.92 -11.26 6.96
N ALA A 27 -6.53 -11.26 8.15
CA ALA A 27 -5.80 -11.38 9.41
C ALA A 27 -4.99 -12.68 9.49
N THR A 28 -5.54 -13.79 8.98
CA THR A 28 -4.86 -15.09 8.92
C THR A 28 -3.62 -15.05 8.05
N VAL A 29 -3.72 -14.52 6.83
CA VAL A 29 -2.59 -14.49 5.91
C VAL A 29 -1.51 -13.51 6.37
N VAL A 30 -1.89 -12.40 7.00
CA VAL A 30 -0.96 -11.49 7.66
C VAL A 30 -0.21 -12.18 8.79
N TYR A 31 -0.93 -12.85 9.70
CA TYR A 31 -0.33 -13.64 10.76
C TYR A 31 0.68 -14.66 10.22
N LEU A 32 0.27 -15.43 9.20
CA LEU A 32 1.16 -16.42 8.57
C LEU A 32 2.40 -15.77 7.95
N SER A 33 2.25 -14.63 7.29
CA SER A 33 3.38 -13.88 6.71
C SER A 33 4.40 -13.50 7.80
N LEU A 34 3.92 -12.95 8.91
CA LEU A 34 4.77 -12.54 10.03
C LEU A 34 5.48 -13.73 10.70
N VAL A 35 4.77 -14.84 10.93
CA VAL A 35 5.33 -16.02 11.63
C VAL A 35 6.26 -16.84 10.74
N MET A 36 5.93 -17.00 9.45
CA MET A 36 6.72 -17.76 8.50
C MET A 36 7.88 -16.96 7.91
N GLY A 37 7.87 -15.63 8.07
CA GLY A 37 8.85 -14.73 7.44
C GLY A 37 8.78 -14.76 5.92
N LYS A 38 7.58 -15.02 5.34
CA LYS A 38 7.35 -15.03 3.90
C LYS A 38 6.75 -13.71 3.44
N PRO A 39 7.17 -13.19 2.26
CA PRO A 39 6.52 -12.05 1.65
C PRO A 39 5.01 -12.28 1.46
N LEU A 40 4.20 -11.23 1.61
CA LEU A 40 2.76 -11.27 1.35
C LEU A 40 2.43 -10.40 0.14
N LEU A 41 1.89 -11.03 -0.91
CA LEU A 41 1.36 -10.35 -2.08
C LEU A 41 -0.13 -10.08 -1.87
N LEU A 42 -0.49 -8.80 -1.88
CA LEU A 42 -1.84 -8.28 -1.78
C LEU A 42 -2.29 -7.77 -3.16
N GLU A 43 -3.21 -8.46 -3.78
CA GLU A 43 -3.85 -8.01 -5.01
C GLU A 43 -5.29 -7.53 -4.73
N GLY A 44 -5.83 -6.73 -5.62
CA GLY A 44 -7.20 -6.21 -5.53
C GLY A 44 -7.34 -4.90 -6.30
N GLU A 45 -8.55 -4.40 -6.40
CA GLU A 45 -8.84 -3.14 -7.07
C GLU A 45 -8.15 -1.93 -6.40
N ALA A 46 -8.04 -0.82 -7.13
CA ALA A 46 -7.49 0.40 -6.55
C ALA A 46 -8.38 0.91 -5.39
N GLY A 47 -7.75 1.46 -4.35
CA GLY A 47 -8.48 2.07 -3.25
C GLY A 47 -9.07 1.11 -2.21
N VAL A 48 -8.81 -0.21 -2.27
CA VAL A 48 -9.34 -1.18 -1.27
C VAL A 48 -8.50 -1.29 0.01
N GLY A 49 -7.40 -0.54 0.13
CA GLY A 49 -6.61 -0.47 1.36
C GLY A 49 -5.37 -1.38 1.42
N LYS A 50 -4.87 -1.89 0.27
CA LYS A 50 -3.67 -2.75 0.20
C LYS A 50 -2.43 -2.13 0.84
N THR A 51 -2.09 -0.92 0.44
CA THR A 51 -0.92 -0.16 0.94
C THR A 51 -1.05 0.19 2.42
N GLU A 52 -2.27 0.41 2.90
CA GLU A 52 -2.53 0.85 4.28
C GLU A 52 -2.18 -0.22 5.31
N ILE A 53 -2.32 -1.51 4.97
CA ILE A 53 -2.00 -2.60 5.88
C ILE A 53 -0.52 -2.60 6.29
N ALA A 54 0.40 -2.34 5.36
CA ALA A 54 1.82 -2.28 5.66
C ALA A 54 2.16 -1.11 6.60
N LYS A 55 1.51 0.05 6.42
CA LYS A 55 1.67 1.22 7.30
C LYS A 55 1.16 0.94 8.71
N VAL A 56 0.00 0.29 8.80
CA VAL A 56 -0.58 -0.08 10.10
C VAL A 56 0.30 -1.10 10.81
N LEU A 57 0.79 -2.12 10.10
CA LEU A 57 1.67 -3.12 10.67
C LEU A 57 3.01 -2.54 11.15
N ALA A 58 3.60 -1.59 10.40
CA ALA A 58 4.79 -0.91 10.85
C ALA A 58 4.59 -0.20 12.20
N LYS A 59 3.45 0.48 12.39
CA LYS A 59 3.08 1.11 13.67
C LYS A 59 2.88 0.08 14.78
N VAL A 60 2.17 -0.99 14.49
CA VAL A 60 1.87 -2.06 15.47
C VAL A 60 3.14 -2.78 15.94
N LEU A 61 4.05 -3.03 15.02
CA LEU A 61 5.31 -3.72 15.30
C LEU A 61 6.38 -2.78 15.87
N ASP A 62 6.10 -1.49 15.97
CA ASP A 62 7.10 -0.45 16.28
C ASP A 62 8.33 -0.59 15.39
N ALA A 63 8.09 -0.73 14.10
CA ALA A 63 9.08 -1.00 13.08
C ALA A 63 9.13 0.12 12.04
N LYS A 64 10.30 0.35 11.47
CA LYS A 64 10.47 1.32 10.39
C LYS A 64 9.74 0.86 9.15
N LEU A 65 8.91 1.73 8.58
CA LEU A 65 8.32 1.51 7.26
C LEU A 65 9.27 2.00 6.17
N ILE A 66 9.70 1.08 5.31
CA ILE A 66 10.49 1.39 4.13
C ILE A 66 9.62 1.11 2.91
N ARG A 67 9.39 2.12 2.06
CA ARG A 67 8.53 2.01 0.89
C ARG A 67 9.33 2.12 -0.40
N LEU A 68 9.15 1.13 -1.27
CA LEU A 68 9.58 1.15 -2.66
C LEU A 68 8.33 1.26 -3.54
N GLN A 69 8.12 2.42 -4.16
CA GLN A 69 7.08 2.62 -5.15
C GLN A 69 7.58 2.15 -6.51
N CYS A 70 6.92 1.16 -7.09
CA CYS A 70 7.23 0.69 -8.43
C CYS A 70 6.65 1.61 -9.50
N TYR A 71 7.37 1.77 -10.59
CA TYR A 71 6.99 2.52 -11.78
C TYR A 71 7.67 1.90 -13.01
N GLU A 72 7.18 2.22 -14.20
CA GLU A 72 7.71 1.74 -15.45
C GLU A 72 9.15 2.21 -15.66
N GLY A 73 10.07 1.29 -15.94
CA GLY A 73 11.50 1.57 -16.06
C GLY A 73 12.28 1.64 -14.74
N LEU A 74 11.68 1.17 -13.64
CA LEU A 74 12.41 1.00 -12.39
C LEU A 74 13.47 -0.09 -12.55
N ASP A 75 14.75 0.28 -12.46
CA ASP A 75 15.85 -0.65 -12.50
C ASP A 75 16.34 -1.09 -11.11
N ALA A 76 17.11 -2.18 -11.06
CA ALA A 76 17.65 -2.73 -9.83
C ALA A 76 18.56 -1.75 -9.09
N ASN A 77 19.39 -0.95 -9.82
CA ASN A 77 20.31 -0.01 -9.20
C ASN A 77 19.54 1.09 -8.46
N THR A 78 18.51 1.67 -9.10
CA THR A 78 17.68 2.71 -8.49
C THR A 78 16.95 2.21 -7.24
N ALA A 79 16.65 0.92 -7.17
CA ALA A 79 15.98 0.32 -6.01
C ALA A 79 16.94 -0.12 -4.91
N LEU A 80 18.21 -0.40 -5.24
CA LEU A 80 19.21 -0.92 -4.33
C LEU A 80 20.05 0.15 -3.66
N TYR A 81 20.87 0.82 -4.47
CA TYR A 81 21.82 1.81 -3.99
C TYR A 81 22.25 2.76 -5.11
N GLU A 82 22.89 3.83 -4.71
CA GLU A 82 23.52 4.78 -5.60
C GLU A 82 24.85 5.22 -4.98
N TRP A 83 25.90 5.29 -5.79
CA TRP A 83 27.15 5.86 -5.33
C TRP A 83 27.02 7.37 -5.16
N ASN A 84 27.46 7.89 -4.02
CA ASN A 84 27.51 9.33 -3.76
C ASN A 84 28.68 9.96 -4.51
N TYR A 85 28.55 10.07 -5.83
CA TYR A 85 29.57 10.65 -6.70
C TYR A 85 30.07 12.02 -6.24
N PRO A 86 29.24 12.96 -5.77
CA PRO A 86 29.72 14.24 -5.26
C PRO A 86 30.69 14.07 -4.09
N LYS A 87 30.38 13.15 -3.15
CA LYS A 87 31.24 12.87 -1.99
C LYS A 87 32.56 12.20 -2.42
N GLN A 88 32.49 11.24 -3.36
CA GLN A 88 33.68 10.60 -3.95
C GLN A 88 34.57 11.62 -4.65
N MET A 89 34.01 12.48 -5.48
CA MET A 89 34.74 13.53 -6.19
C MET A 89 35.39 14.53 -5.24
N LEU A 90 34.71 14.89 -4.15
CA LEU A 90 35.30 15.76 -3.14
C LEU A 90 36.50 15.09 -2.45
N ARG A 91 36.40 13.81 -2.09
CA ARG A 91 37.51 13.06 -1.51
C ARG A 91 38.70 12.97 -2.43
N ILE A 92 38.49 12.65 -3.71
CA ILE A 92 39.56 12.59 -4.72
C ILE A 92 40.27 13.95 -4.82
N LYS A 93 39.54 15.07 -4.90
CA LYS A 93 40.14 16.41 -4.99
C LYS A 93 40.94 16.80 -3.77
N LEU A 94 40.47 16.44 -2.56
CA LEU A 94 41.21 16.70 -1.33
C LEU A 94 42.56 15.97 -1.33
N GLU A 95 42.55 14.70 -1.74
CA GLU A 95 43.76 13.89 -1.79
C GLU A 95 44.77 14.36 -2.87
N GLU A 96 44.29 14.86 -4.01
CA GLU A 96 45.13 15.48 -5.01
C GLU A 96 45.92 16.69 -4.45
N VAL A 97 45.29 17.44 -3.54
CA VAL A 97 45.94 18.57 -2.87
C VAL A 97 46.98 18.10 -1.83
N GLU A 98 46.67 17.01 -1.15
CA GLU A 98 47.54 16.42 -0.07
C GLU A 98 48.67 15.55 -0.66
N LYS A 99 48.69 15.29 -1.99
CA LYS A 99 49.66 14.41 -2.68
C LYS A 99 49.69 12.98 -2.11
N GLY A 100 48.58 12.47 -1.70
CA GLY A 100 48.43 11.13 -1.14
C GLY A 100 48.52 9.98 -2.14
N ASP A 101 48.35 8.76 -1.64
CA ASP A 101 48.39 7.53 -2.44
C ASP A 101 47.11 7.31 -3.20
N LYS A 102 47.15 7.36 -4.52
CA LYS A 102 46.00 7.18 -5.41
C LYS A 102 45.35 5.81 -5.25
N GLN A 103 46.12 4.75 -4.98
CA GLN A 103 45.56 3.40 -4.80
C GLN A 103 44.80 3.28 -3.48
N ALA A 104 45.25 3.97 -2.44
CA ALA A 104 44.53 4.03 -1.16
C ALA A 104 43.16 4.74 -1.31
N VAL A 105 43.13 5.84 -2.08
CA VAL A 105 41.89 6.59 -2.36
C VAL A 105 40.89 5.75 -3.16
N GLU A 106 41.35 5.03 -4.19
CA GLU A 106 40.51 4.18 -5.02
C GLU A 106 39.80 3.10 -4.17
N SER A 107 40.51 2.47 -3.24
CA SER A 107 39.91 1.48 -2.35
C SER A 107 38.96 2.09 -1.30
N GLU A 108 39.19 3.33 -0.88
CA GLU A 108 38.38 4.02 0.12
C GLU A 108 37.04 4.53 -0.43
N ILE A 109 37.05 5.07 -1.66
CA ILE A 109 35.85 5.69 -2.26
C ILE A 109 34.76 4.68 -2.64
N PHE A 110 35.07 3.39 -2.74
CA PHE A 110 34.12 2.31 -2.99
C PHE A 110 33.77 1.53 -1.71
N THR A 111 33.62 2.24 -0.62
CA THR A 111 33.17 1.69 0.67
C THR A 111 31.72 2.06 0.98
N GLN A 112 31.15 1.43 2.00
CA GLN A 112 29.77 1.71 2.44
C GLN A 112 29.54 3.19 2.81
N GLU A 113 30.60 3.92 3.17
CA GLU A 113 30.52 5.34 3.52
C GLU A 113 30.09 6.24 2.34
N TYR A 114 30.43 5.82 1.12
CA TYR A 114 30.09 6.54 -0.11
C TYR A 114 28.85 5.99 -0.82
N LEU A 115 28.13 5.08 -0.16
CA LEU A 115 26.98 4.43 -0.71
C LEU A 115 25.71 5.06 -0.16
N THR A 116 24.82 5.54 -1.04
CA THR A 116 23.48 6.00 -0.67
C THR A 116 22.53 4.80 -0.74
N LYS A 117 22.04 4.36 0.42
CA LYS A 117 21.11 3.24 0.50
C LYS A 117 19.78 3.63 -0.10
N ARG A 118 19.27 2.81 -1.00
CA ARG A 118 17.92 2.86 -1.54
C ARG A 118 17.02 1.86 -0.80
N PRO A 119 15.69 1.87 -0.98
CA PRO A 119 14.76 1.12 -0.13
C PRO A 119 15.09 -0.37 0.08
N LEU A 120 15.53 -1.09 -0.96
CA LEU A 120 15.85 -2.51 -0.79
C LEU A 120 17.08 -2.74 0.06
N LEU A 121 18.16 -2.01 -0.19
CA LEU A 121 19.37 -2.12 0.63
C LEU A 121 19.13 -1.61 2.04
N GLU A 122 18.37 -0.53 2.21
CA GLU A 122 18.00 -0.01 3.52
C GLU A 122 17.23 -1.04 4.35
N ALA A 123 16.31 -1.78 3.73
CA ALA A 123 15.55 -2.82 4.40
C ALA A 123 16.41 -4.03 4.80
N ILE A 124 17.36 -4.43 3.96
CA ILE A 124 18.25 -5.57 4.23
C ILE A 124 19.33 -5.21 5.24
N GLN A 125 19.89 -4.00 5.16
CA GLN A 125 20.96 -3.52 6.03
C GLN A 125 20.42 -2.74 7.25
N SER A 126 19.19 -3.05 7.69
CA SER A 126 18.65 -2.44 8.89
C SER A 126 19.41 -2.95 10.12
N GLU A 127 19.88 -2.03 10.93
CA GLU A 127 20.56 -2.30 12.20
C GLU A 127 19.61 -2.22 13.40
N GLU A 128 18.35 -1.87 13.16
CA GLU A 128 17.33 -1.75 14.19
C GLU A 128 17.04 -3.12 14.83
N ASP A 129 16.74 -3.14 16.11
CA ASP A 129 16.40 -4.36 16.84
C ASP A 129 15.11 -5.00 16.31
N ASN A 130 14.18 -4.18 15.85
CA ASN A 130 12.95 -4.63 15.20
C ASN A 130 13.14 -4.71 13.68
N PRO A 131 12.81 -5.86 13.05
CA PRO A 131 12.84 -5.98 11.59
C PRO A 131 11.97 -4.91 10.94
N PRO A 132 12.46 -4.22 9.89
CA PRO A 132 11.66 -3.21 9.21
C PRO A 132 10.51 -3.85 8.42
N VAL A 133 9.49 -3.05 8.15
CA VAL A 133 8.42 -3.40 7.19
C VAL A 133 8.81 -2.82 5.83
N LEU A 134 9.08 -3.69 4.86
CA LEU A 134 9.33 -3.32 3.47
C LEU A 134 8.04 -3.43 2.67
N LEU A 135 7.57 -2.31 2.15
CA LEU A 135 6.43 -2.22 1.25
C LEU A 135 6.92 -2.00 -0.18
N ILE A 136 6.71 -3.00 -1.04
CA ILE A 136 6.92 -2.90 -2.50
C ILE A 136 5.56 -2.61 -3.13
N ASP A 137 5.32 -1.34 -3.44
CA ASP A 137 3.99 -0.85 -3.80
C ASP A 137 3.82 -0.79 -5.32
N GLU A 138 2.67 -1.28 -5.83
CA GLU A 138 2.32 -1.36 -7.25
C GLU A 138 3.35 -2.14 -8.09
N ILE A 139 3.71 -3.37 -7.65
CA ILE A 139 4.69 -4.22 -8.35
C ILE A 139 4.31 -4.52 -9.80
N ASP A 140 3.02 -4.52 -10.12
CA ASP A 140 2.47 -4.67 -11.47
C ASP A 140 2.86 -3.53 -12.43
N ARG A 141 3.49 -2.45 -11.94
CA ARG A 141 4.06 -1.37 -12.75
C ARG A 141 5.53 -1.55 -13.09
N ALA A 142 6.24 -2.42 -12.38
CA ALA A 142 7.62 -2.75 -12.69
C ALA A 142 7.69 -3.67 -13.91
N ASP A 143 8.84 -3.76 -14.54
CA ASP A 143 9.07 -4.70 -15.63
C ASP A 143 9.44 -6.11 -15.12
N VAL A 144 9.55 -7.07 -16.05
CA VAL A 144 9.87 -8.47 -15.74
C VAL A 144 11.30 -8.61 -15.22
N GLU A 145 12.22 -7.77 -15.66
CA GLU A 145 13.62 -7.79 -15.24
C GLU A 145 13.75 -7.42 -13.77
N PHE A 146 12.99 -6.42 -13.33
CA PHE A 146 12.93 -6.05 -11.92
C PHE A 146 12.29 -7.14 -11.05
N GLU A 147 11.24 -7.81 -11.54
CA GLU A 147 10.67 -8.96 -10.81
C GLU A 147 11.68 -10.10 -10.67
N ALA A 148 12.45 -10.40 -11.70
CA ALA A 148 13.51 -11.41 -11.65
C ALA A 148 14.58 -11.06 -10.61
N PHE A 149 14.97 -9.80 -10.54
CA PHE A 149 15.87 -9.28 -9.52
C PHE A 149 15.30 -9.43 -8.10
N LEU A 150 14.02 -9.09 -7.90
CA LEU A 150 13.36 -9.28 -6.60
C LEU A 150 13.32 -10.76 -6.17
N LEU A 151 13.27 -11.70 -7.11
CA LEU A 151 13.33 -13.13 -6.78
C LEU A 151 14.59 -13.50 -6.01
N GLU A 152 15.74 -12.95 -6.41
CA GLU A 152 17.03 -13.18 -5.74
C GLU A 152 17.01 -12.54 -4.34
N VAL A 153 16.65 -11.26 -4.27
CA VAL A 153 16.65 -10.50 -3.02
C VAL A 153 15.70 -11.12 -1.98
N LEU A 154 14.48 -11.50 -2.38
CA LEU A 154 13.46 -12.01 -1.45
C LEU A 154 13.63 -13.49 -1.09
N SER A 155 14.48 -14.25 -1.82
CA SER A 155 14.77 -15.63 -1.47
C SER A 155 15.68 -15.75 -0.26
N ASP A 156 16.79 -15.03 -0.29
CA ASP A 156 17.86 -15.17 0.69
C ASP A 156 18.03 -13.93 1.57
N PHE A 157 17.30 -12.84 1.26
CA PHE A 157 17.42 -11.55 1.92
C PHE A 157 18.86 -11.06 1.93
N GLN A 158 19.51 -11.16 0.78
CA GLN A 158 20.87 -10.72 0.55
C GLN A 158 20.99 -9.94 -0.75
N ILE A 159 22.02 -9.11 -0.84
CA ILE A 159 22.38 -8.32 -2.01
C ILE A 159 23.88 -8.39 -2.18
N THR A 160 24.35 -8.60 -3.41
CA THR A 160 25.76 -8.56 -3.75
C THR A 160 26.08 -7.27 -4.48
N ILE A 161 26.97 -6.47 -3.89
CA ILE A 161 27.54 -5.25 -4.48
C ILE A 161 28.96 -5.58 -4.89
N PRO A 162 29.35 -5.45 -6.17
CA PRO A 162 30.64 -5.93 -6.68
C PRO A 162 31.85 -5.42 -5.89
N GLU A 163 31.85 -4.16 -5.47
CA GLU A 163 32.96 -3.51 -4.78
C GLU A 163 32.98 -3.78 -3.26
N ILE A 164 31.83 -4.13 -2.68
CA ILE A 164 31.67 -4.30 -1.21
C ILE A 164 31.54 -5.78 -0.83
N GLY A 165 31.00 -6.60 -1.75
CA GLY A 165 30.66 -8.00 -1.47
C GLY A 165 29.19 -8.21 -1.12
N THR A 166 28.89 -9.37 -0.55
CA THR A 166 27.51 -9.76 -0.20
C THR A 166 27.09 -9.20 1.15
N ILE A 167 25.98 -8.51 1.16
CA ILE A 167 25.31 -7.98 2.35
C ILE A 167 24.08 -8.83 2.60
N GLN A 168 24.00 -9.45 3.77
CA GLN A 168 22.87 -10.27 4.19
C GLN A 168 22.11 -9.60 5.34
N ALA A 169 20.79 -9.74 5.34
CA ALA A 169 19.97 -9.18 6.41
C ALA A 169 20.24 -9.88 7.74
N LYS A 170 20.57 -9.09 8.76
CA LYS A 170 20.68 -9.55 10.15
C LYS A 170 19.31 -9.98 10.69
N HIS A 171 18.30 -9.18 10.40
CA HIS A 171 16.90 -9.45 10.68
C HIS A 171 16.12 -9.36 9.37
N ARG A 172 15.42 -10.44 9.00
CA ARG A 172 14.63 -10.46 7.76
C ARG A 172 13.49 -9.46 7.86
N PRO A 173 13.37 -8.52 6.92
CA PRO A 173 12.26 -7.56 6.88
C PRO A 173 10.91 -8.29 6.70
N TYR A 174 9.85 -7.71 7.23
CA TYR A 174 8.49 -8.10 6.88
C TYR A 174 8.13 -7.47 5.53
N VAL A 175 7.91 -8.30 4.51
CA VAL A 175 7.74 -7.82 3.14
C VAL A 175 6.30 -7.92 2.69
N PHE A 176 5.76 -6.79 2.21
CA PHE A 176 4.43 -6.68 1.62
C PHE A 176 4.57 -6.17 0.20
N LEU A 177 3.97 -6.89 -0.76
CA LEU A 177 3.87 -6.46 -2.14
C LEU A 177 2.41 -6.11 -2.43
N THR A 178 2.17 -5.04 -3.17
CA THR A 178 0.82 -4.68 -3.62
C THR A 178 0.73 -4.69 -5.14
N SER A 179 -0.44 -5.05 -5.68
CA SER A 179 -0.72 -5.04 -7.10
C SER A 179 -2.18 -4.64 -7.37
N ASN A 180 -2.40 -3.83 -8.40
CA ASN A 180 -3.73 -3.49 -8.94
C ASN A 180 -4.09 -4.38 -10.15
N ARG A 181 -3.27 -5.38 -10.47
CA ARG A 181 -3.41 -6.27 -11.64
C ARG A 181 -3.49 -5.53 -12.97
N THR A 182 -2.81 -4.42 -13.13
CA THR A 182 -2.67 -3.76 -14.44
C THR A 182 -1.89 -4.65 -15.43
N ARG A 183 -1.05 -5.53 -14.90
CA ARG A 183 -0.30 -6.58 -15.57
C ARG A 183 -0.24 -7.83 -14.68
N GLU A 184 -0.08 -9.01 -15.26
CA GLU A 184 0.20 -10.22 -14.48
C GLU A 184 1.63 -10.21 -13.94
N ILE A 185 1.77 -10.59 -12.67
CA ILE A 185 3.05 -10.80 -11.98
C ILE A 185 3.57 -12.18 -12.33
N HIS A 186 4.87 -12.31 -12.54
CA HIS A 186 5.51 -13.56 -12.90
C HIS A 186 5.29 -14.66 -11.83
N ASP A 187 4.95 -15.87 -12.27
CA ASP A 187 4.63 -17.00 -11.38
C ASP A 187 5.73 -17.33 -10.38
N ALA A 188 7.00 -17.14 -10.76
CA ALA A 188 8.12 -17.39 -9.87
C ALA A 188 8.09 -16.48 -8.63
N LEU A 189 7.68 -15.21 -8.77
CA LEU A 189 7.52 -14.28 -7.66
C LEU A 189 6.30 -14.64 -6.82
N LYS A 190 5.16 -14.94 -7.44
CA LYS A 190 3.94 -15.42 -6.75
C LYS A 190 4.20 -16.65 -5.87
N ARG A 191 4.96 -17.63 -6.35
CA ARG A 191 5.29 -18.86 -5.59
C ARG A 191 6.14 -18.61 -4.34
N ARG A 192 6.86 -17.51 -4.26
CA ARG A 192 7.64 -17.12 -3.08
C ARG A 192 6.83 -16.37 -2.03
N CYS A 193 5.68 -15.84 -2.43
CA CYS A 193 4.79 -15.07 -1.57
C CYS A 193 3.64 -15.93 -1.02
N LEU A 194 3.13 -15.53 0.13
CA LEU A 194 1.73 -15.79 0.47
C LEU A 194 0.88 -14.85 -0.37
N TYR A 195 -0.34 -15.25 -0.68
CA TYR A 195 -1.22 -14.52 -1.57
C TYR A 195 -2.55 -14.21 -0.91
N HIS A 196 -3.06 -12.99 -1.12
CA HIS A 196 -4.41 -12.63 -0.73
C HIS A 196 -5.01 -11.61 -1.70
N TRP A 197 -6.23 -11.89 -2.15
CA TRP A 197 -7.02 -10.95 -2.92
C TRP A 197 -7.92 -10.14 -1.98
N ILE A 198 -7.85 -8.81 -2.06
CA ILE A 198 -8.71 -7.91 -1.28
C ILE A 198 -9.88 -7.48 -2.16
N GLU A 199 -11.08 -7.97 -1.80
CA GLU A 199 -12.33 -7.58 -2.46
C GLU A 199 -12.78 -6.19 -2.05
N TYR A 200 -13.71 -5.62 -2.83
CA TYR A 200 -14.51 -4.51 -2.32
C TYR A 200 -15.23 -4.96 -1.05
N PRO A 201 -15.35 -4.08 -0.04
CA PRO A 201 -16.00 -4.46 1.22
C PRO A 201 -17.50 -4.72 0.99
N SER A 202 -18.07 -5.64 1.78
CA SER A 202 -19.52 -5.74 1.94
C SER A 202 -20.08 -4.47 2.58
N PHE A 203 -21.40 -4.32 2.55
CA PHE A 203 -22.08 -3.20 3.20
C PHE A 203 -21.70 -3.08 4.69
N GLU A 204 -21.70 -4.19 5.44
CA GLU A 204 -21.37 -4.22 6.87
C GLU A 204 -19.93 -3.82 7.13
N LYS A 205 -19.01 -4.35 6.33
CA LYS A 205 -17.58 -4.03 6.45
C LYS A 205 -17.31 -2.56 6.11
N GLU A 206 -17.95 -2.02 5.08
CA GLU A 206 -17.80 -0.60 4.70
C GLU A 206 -18.42 0.32 5.76
N TYR A 207 -19.58 -0.06 6.33
CA TYR A 207 -20.18 0.65 7.46
C TYR A 207 -19.25 0.65 8.68
N GLU A 208 -18.67 -0.50 9.02
CA GLU A 208 -17.69 -0.59 10.12
C GLU A 208 -16.45 0.28 9.84
N ILE A 209 -15.93 0.31 8.60
CA ILE A 209 -14.80 1.17 8.21
C ILE A 209 -15.14 2.64 8.43
N ILE A 210 -16.32 3.08 7.96
CA ILE A 210 -16.77 4.47 8.11
C ILE A 210 -16.88 4.84 9.58
N THR A 211 -17.61 4.05 10.37
CA THR A 211 -17.86 4.35 11.78
C THR A 211 -16.61 4.27 12.66
N THR A 212 -15.64 3.44 12.26
CA THR A 212 -14.34 3.35 12.95
C THR A 212 -13.47 4.56 12.67
N LYS A 213 -13.44 5.04 11.41
CA LYS A 213 -12.60 6.18 11.01
C LYS A 213 -13.25 7.54 11.29
N PHE A 214 -14.58 7.60 11.27
CA PHE A 214 -15.37 8.83 11.47
C PHE A 214 -16.48 8.60 12.51
N PRO A 215 -16.13 8.46 13.80
CA PRO A 215 -17.11 8.18 14.86
C PRO A 215 -18.14 9.30 15.04
N GLN A 216 -17.89 10.50 14.52
CA GLN A 216 -18.82 11.63 14.55
C GLN A 216 -19.92 11.56 13.47
N VAL A 217 -19.84 10.65 12.51
CA VAL A 217 -20.86 10.52 11.46
C VAL A 217 -22.07 9.78 12.00
N GLU A 218 -23.27 10.35 11.79
CA GLU A 218 -24.51 9.72 12.19
C GLU A 218 -24.71 8.36 11.48
N GLY A 219 -25.13 7.33 12.22
CA GLY A 219 -25.26 5.99 11.70
C GLY A 219 -26.19 5.87 10.48
N ASN A 220 -27.23 6.70 10.38
CA ASN A 220 -28.11 6.73 9.22
C ASN A 220 -27.37 7.25 7.96
N MET A 221 -26.59 8.32 8.11
CA MET A 221 -25.79 8.86 7.01
C MET A 221 -24.72 7.87 6.56
N ALA A 222 -24.02 7.20 7.49
CA ALA A 222 -23.07 6.15 7.15
C ALA A 222 -23.71 5.04 6.33
N LYS A 223 -24.90 4.57 6.73
CA LYS A 223 -25.67 3.55 5.98
C LYS A 223 -26.06 4.02 4.59
N GLN A 224 -26.50 5.27 4.42
CA GLN A 224 -26.84 5.84 3.12
C GLN A 224 -25.62 5.89 2.20
N ILE A 225 -24.45 6.28 2.73
CA ILE A 225 -23.18 6.29 1.97
C ILE A 225 -22.84 4.86 1.53
N CYS A 226 -22.89 3.87 2.43
CA CYS A 226 -22.65 2.48 2.06
C CYS A 226 -23.62 1.99 0.98
N ALA A 227 -24.93 2.26 1.13
CA ALA A 227 -25.93 1.86 0.14
C ALA A 227 -25.65 2.46 -1.25
N PHE A 228 -25.28 3.73 -1.29
CA PHE A 228 -24.88 4.41 -2.53
C PHE A 228 -23.65 3.74 -3.15
N MET A 229 -22.59 3.54 -2.38
CA MET A 229 -21.33 2.98 -2.86
C MET A 229 -21.49 1.55 -3.39
N GLN A 230 -22.26 0.70 -2.70
CA GLN A 230 -22.54 -0.66 -3.15
C GLN A 230 -23.24 -0.65 -4.54
N ARG A 231 -24.29 0.14 -4.68
CA ARG A 231 -25.05 0.23 -5.96
C ARG A 231 -24.24 0.82 -7.09
N VAL A 232 -23.45 1.86 -6.81
CA VAL A 232 -22.57 2.47 -7.81
C VAL A 232 -21.54 1.45 -8.32
N ARG A 233 -21.00 0.58 -7.46
CA ARG A 233 -20.07 -0.48 -7.88
C ARG A 233 -20.72 -1.55 -8.78
N GLU A 234 -22.03 -1.73 -8.72
CA GLU A 234 -22.78 -2.63 -9.60
C GLU A 234 -23.08 -2.00 -10.97
N MET A 235 -23.01 -0.67 -11.06
CA MET A 235 -23.28 0.06 -12.29
C MET A 235 -22.08 0.03 -13.26
N ASN A 236 -22.37 0.29 -14.53
CA ASN A 236 -21.36 0.29 -15.59
C ASN A 236 -20.64 1.65 -15.68
N PHE A 237 -19.78 1.95 -14.72
CA PHE A 237 -18.86 3.10 -14.73
C PHE A 237 -17.50 2.70 -15.29
N TYR A 238 -16.76 3.66 -15.82
CA TYR A 238 -15.40 3.46 -16.32
C TYR A 238 -14.48 2.96 -15.21
N LYS A 239 -14.63 3.55 -14.02
CA LYS A 239 -13.89 3.11 -12.83
C LYS A 239 -14.82 3.03 -11.62
N ARG A 240 -14.88 1.86 -11.03
CA ARG A 240 -15.60 1.62 -9.78
C ARG A 240 -14.89 2.30 -8.62
N PRO A 241 -15.60 3.06 -7.76
CA PRO A 241 -14.98 3.71 -6.62
C PRO A 241 -14.61 2.71 -5.53
N GLY A 242 -13.41 2.85 -4.97
CA GLY A 242 -12.90 2.03 -3.86
C GLY A 242 -13.28 2.59 -2.49
N VAL A 243 -12.72 1.99 -1.45
CA VAL A 243 -12.89 2.45 -0.05
C VAL A 243 -12.24 3.82 0.16
N ALA A 244 -11.15 4.11 -0.55
CA ALA A 244 -10.49 5.41 -0.49
C ALA A 244 -11.45 6.54 -0.89
N GLU A 245 -12.17 6.37 -2.01
CA GLU A 245 -13.17 7.31 -2.48
C GLU A 245 -14.36 7.43 -1.50
N THR A 246 -14.75 6.33 -0.86
CA THR A 246 -15.77 6.36 0.21
C THR A 246 -15.32 7.25 1.37
N LEU A 247 -14.08 7.06 1.85
CA LEU A 247 -13.53 7.84 2.97
C LEU A 247 -13.32 9.32 2.60
N ASP A 248 -12.88 9.59 1.37
CA ASP A 248 -12.77 10.96 0.84
C ASP A 248 -14.14 11.65 0.85
N TRP A 249 -15.19 10.93 0.41
CA TRP A 249 -16.53 11.46 0.38
C TRP A 249 -17.08 11.73 1.78
N VAL A 250 -16.91 10.79 2.70
CA VAL A 250 -17.27 10.98 4.13
C VAL A 250 -16.56 12.20 4.70
N SER A 251 -15.26 12.33 4.45
CA SER A 251 -14.46 13.47 4.91
C SER A 251 -14.98 14.80 4.36
N ALA A 252 -15.35 14.85 3.07
CA ALA A 252 -15.93 16.04 2.45
C ALA A 252 -17.29 16.41 3.06
N LEU A 253 -18.18 15.43 3.28
CA LEU A 253 -19.48 15.66 3.92
C LEU A 253 -19.34 16.18 5.35
N VAL A 254 -18.40 15.64 6.12
CA VAL A 254 -18.06 16.12 7.47
C VAL A 254 -17.53 17.58 7.41
N ALA A 255 -16.62 17.87 6.49
CA ALA A 255 -16.07 19.22 6.32
C ALA A 255 -17.15 20.26 5.94
N LEU A 256 -18.18 19.84 5.20
CA LEU A 256 -19.34 20.64 4.86
C LEU A 256 -20.41 20.69 5.95
N ASN A 257 -20.17 20.07 7.11
CA ASN A 257 -21.12 19.95 8.23
C ASN A 257 -22.49 19.38 7.80
N ARG A 258 -22.51 18.45 6.82
CA ARG A 258 -23.74 17.79 6.39
C ARG A 258 -24.14 16.74 7.43
N LYS A 259 -25.41 16.79 7.89
CA LYS A 259 -25.98 15.80 8.83
C LYS A 259 -26.79 14.72 8.12
N ASN A 260 -27.32 15.04 6.96
CA ASN A 260 -28.12 14.13 6.13
C ASN A 260 -27.58 14.16 4.71
N LEU A 261 -27.73 13.07 3.99
CA LEU A 261 -27.39 12.94 2.60
C LEU A 261 -28.65 13.19 1.77
N ASP A 262 -28.74 14.38 1.18
CA ASP A 262 -29.77 14.78 0.22
C ASP A 262 -29.22 14.88 -1.19
N ASP A 263 -30.10 14.96 -2.20
CA ASP A 263 -29.73 15.01 -3.61
C ASP A 263 -28.73 16.13 -3.92
N LYS A 264 -28.91 17.28 -3.28
CA LYS A 264 -28.02 18.45 -3.46
C LYS A 264 -26.63 18.15 -2.95
N SER A 265 -26.52 17.60 -1.72
CA SER A 265 -25.22 17.22 -1.12
C SER A 265 -24.50 16.16 -1.95
N VAL A 266 -25.26 15.18 -2.50
CA VAL A 266 -24.71 14.16 -3.38
C VAL A 266 -24.13 14.80 -4.64
N VAL A 267 -24.91 15.61 -5.37
CA VAL A 267 -24.48 16.23 -6.63
C VAL A 267 -23.29 17.16 -6.45
N GLU A 268 -23.26 17.94 -5.35
CA GLU A 268 -22.18 18.87 -5.03
C GLU A 268 -20.86 18.15 -4.71
N THR A 269 -20.92 16.92 -4.18
CA THR A 269 -19.75 16.19 -3.69
C THR A 269 -19.33 14.99 -4.54
N MET A 270 -20.00 14.73 -5.66
CA MET A 270 -19.71 13.59 -6.55
C MET A 270 -18.27 13.52 -7.06
N GLY A 271 -17.58 14.65 -7.16
CA GLY A 271 -16.15 14.67 -7.51
C GLY A 271 -15.23 14.00 -6.47
N CYS A 272 -15.74 13.74 -5.25
CA CYS A 272 -15.01 12.92 -4.28
C CYS A 272 -15.06 11.43 -4.63
N VAL A 273 -16.18 10.98 -5.22
CA VAL A 273 -16.43 9.58 -5.57
C VAL A 273 -15.92 9.24 -6.96
N PHE A 274 -16.28 10.05 -7.96
CA PHE A 274 -15.92 9.83 -9.36
C PHE A 274 -14.73 10.71 -9.75
N LYS A 275 -13.69 10.08 -10.29
CA LYS A 275 -12.44 10.78 -10.70
C LYS A 275 -12.35 10.94 -12.23
N TYR A 276 -13.36 10.47 -12.99
CA TYR A 276 -13.41 10.58 -14.43
C TYR A 276 -14.62 11.44 -14.86
N ARG A 277 -14.38 12.31 -15.84
CA ARG A 277 -15.42 13.22 -16.38
C ARG A 277 -16.60 12.45 -16.96
N GLU A 278 -16.30 11.36 -17.62
CA GLU A 278 -17.26 10.48 -18.27
C GLU A 278 -18.25 9.88 -17.25
N ASP A 279 -17.73 9.42 -16.11
CA ASP A 279 -18.52 8.85 -15.02
C ASP A 279 -19.42 9.91 -14.37
N LEU A 280 -18.88 11.11 -14.14
CA LEU A 280 -19.65 12.24 -13.61
C LEU A 280 -20.79 12.67 -14.58
N HIS A 281 -20.50 12.69 -15.89
CA HIS A 281 -21.47 13.05 -16.90
C HIS A 281 -22.56 11.98 -17.00
N HIS A 282 -22.17 10.72 -17.04
CA HIS A 282 -23.07 9.58 -17.09
C HIS A 282 -24.05 9.56 -15.89
N LEU A 283 -23.56 9.79 -14.68
CA LEU A 283 -24.41 9.88 -13.48
C LEU A 283 -25.40 11.05 -13.61
N ARG A 284 -24.94 12.25 -14.01
CA ARG A 284 -25.80 13.43 -14.18
C ARG A 284 -26.89 13.20 -15.22
N GLU A 285 -26.55 12.65 -16.38
CA GLU A 285 -27.52 12.34 -17.43
C GLU A 285 -28.61 11.35 -16.96
N GLN A 286 -28.20 10.34 -16.19
CA GLN A 286 -29.16 9.38 -15.65
C GLN A 286 -30.08 10.00 -14.59
N VAL A 287 -29.57 10.91 -13.77
CA VAL A 287 -30.34 11.62 -12.75
C VAL A 287 -31.29 12.65 -13.41
N ASP A 288 -30.77 13.49 -14.32
CA ASP A 288 -31.54 14.53 -15.01
C ASP A 288 -32.60 13.90 -15.94
N GLY A 289 -32.26 12.80 -16.59
CA GLY A 289 -33.15 12.01 -17.44
C GLY A 289 -34.19 11.18 -16.68
N LYS A 290 -34.19 11.24 -15.32
CA LYS A 290 -35.04 10.44 -14.42
C LYS A 290 -34.94 8.92 -14.63
N GLN A 291 -33.86 8.46 -15.22
CA GLN A 291 -33.55 7.03 -15.35
C GLN A 291 -33.01 6.48 -14.04
N LEU A 292 -32.35 7.33 -13.23
CA LEU A 292 -31.82 7.01 -11.93
C LEU A 292 -32.39 7.96 -10.87
N ASN A 293 -33.01 7.40 -9.84
CA ASN A 293 -33.48 8.16 -8.69
C ASN A 293 -32.44 8.09 -7.57
N LEU A 294 -31.86 9.24 -7.18
CA LEU A 294 -30.87 9.33 -6.10
C LEU A 294 -31.43 8.81 -4.79
N GLU A 295 -32.71 9.04 -4.48
CA GLU A 295 -33.34 8.47 -3.27
C GLU A 295 -33.26 6.93 -3.28
N THR A 296 -33.39 6.30 -4.45
CA THR A 296 -33.25 4.85 -4.60
C THR A 296 -31.83 4.40 -4.31
N LEU A 297 -30.81 5.15 -4.75
CA LEU A 297 -29.41 4.85 -4.48
C LEU A 297 -29.06 5.00 -2.99
N LEU A 298 -29.66 5.96 -2.32
CA LEU A 298 -29.43 6.24 -0.90
C LEU A 298 -30.26 5.33 0.04
N ARG A 299 -31.26 4.63 -0.50
CA ARG A 299 -32.17 3.81 0.32
C ARG A 299 -31.46 2.55 0.81
N VAL A 300 -31.41 2.41 2.13
CA VAL A 300 -30.94 1.18 2.78
C VAL A 300 -32.02 0.11 2.60
N SER A 301 -31.77 -0.91 1.78
CA SER A 301 -32.69 -2.05 1.60
C SER A 301 -32.19 -3.27 2.38
N PRO A 302 -33.07 -4.18 2.82
CA PRO A 302 -32.67 -5.41 3.52
C PRO A 302 -31.70 -6.29 2.69
N GLU A 303 -31.79 -6.23 1.37
CA GLU A 303 -30.94 -6.98 0.43
C GLU A 303 -29.46 -6.57 0.47
N LEU A 304 -29.17 -5.34 0.91
CA LEU A 304 -27.79 -4.83 1.06
C LEU A 304 -27.17 -5.19 2.42
N VAL A 305 -27.99 -5.61 3.38
CA VAL A 305 -27.58 -5.91 4.77
C VAL A 305 -27.52 -7.42 5.02
N SER A 306 -27.80 -8.23 3.99
CA SER A 306 -27.72 -9.69 4.00
C SER A 306 -26.41 -10.17 3.36
#